data_a25fb50ef2067b8b14665330728d8917
#
_entry.id   a25fb50ef2067b8b14665330728d8917
#
_cell.length_a   1.000
_cell.length_b   1.000
_cell.length_c   1.000
_cell.angle_alpha   90.00
_cell.angle_beta   90.00
_cell.angle_gamma   90.00
#
_symmetry.space_group_name_H-M   'P 1'
#
loop_
_entity.id
_entity.type
_entity.pdbx_description
1 polymer ?
#
loop_
_entity_poly.entity_id
_entity_poly.type
_entity_poly.pdbx_seq_one_letter_code
_entity_poly.pdbx_strand_id
1 'polypeptide(L)'
;MRTHTNDRLKGTLDLLVLKTLASQGRMHGYAITLRIEQISESVLRLEEGSLYPALHRMTQAGWLRSEWGVSESNRRARYYSITAGGRKQLAEETQEWSQLTSAVARVLSLA
;
A
#
# COMPACT_ATOMS: atom_id res chain seq x y z
N MET A 1 2.63 4.77 22.55
CA MET A 1 2.95 4.74 21.88
C MET A 1 2.30 4.50 20.74
N ARG A 2 1.59 4.99 20.17
CA ARG A 2 0.98 5.04 19.13
C ARG A 2 1.72 4.85 17.96
N THR A 3 2.78 5.21 17.86
CA THR A 3 3.63 5.04 16.75
C THR A 3 3.92 3.61 16.46
N HIS A 4 3.71 2.72 17.40
CA HIS A 4 3.96 1.32 17.14
C HIS A 4 3.06 0.76 16.07
N THR A 5 1.81 1.22 15.98
CA THR A 5 0.92 0.78 14.93
C THR A 5 1.44 1.21 13.57
N ASN A 6 1.93 2.46 13.49
CA ASN A 6 2.50 2.95 12.24
C ASN A 6 3.77 2.21 11.87
N ASP A 7 4.59 1.86 12.85
CA ASP A 7 5.81 1.13 12.59
C ASP A 7 5.53 -0.25 12.04
N ARG A 8 4.52 -0.94 12.58
CA ARG A 8 4.15 -2.24 12.07
C ARG A 8 3.59 -2.16 10.67
N LEU A 9 2.75 -1.14 10.42
CA LEU A 9 2.19 -0.97 9.10
C LEU A 9 3.20 -0.44 8.11
N LYS A 10 4.25 0.21 8.59
CA LYS A 10 5.22 0.81 7.70
C LYS A 10 5.86 -0.22 6.78
N GLY A 11 6.16 -1.40 7.30
CA GLY A 11 6.74 -2.46 6.48
C GLY A 11 5.74 -3.08 5.53
N THR A 12 4.43 -2.96 5.81
CA THR A 12 3.40 -3.55 4.97
C THR A 12 2.67 -2.52 4.13
N LEU A 13 2.78 -1.23 4.47
CA LEU A 13 2.05 -0.19 3.78
C LEU A 13 2.41 -0.14 2.30
N ASP A 14 3.70 -0.19 1.99
CA ASP A 14 4.14 -0.18 0.59
C ASP A 14 3.58 -1.37 -0.16
N LEU A 15 3.64 -2.55 0.46
CA LEU A 15 3.10 -3.77 -0.13
C LEU A 15 1.63 -3.62 -0.45
N LEU A 16 0.86 -3.08 0.49
CA LEU A 16 -0.58 -2.91 0.31
C LEU A 16 -0.90 -1.93 -0.82
N VAL A 17 -0.18 -0.81 -0.87
CA VAL A 17 -0.40 0.19 -1.90
C VAL A 17 0.00 -0.36 -3.28
N LEU A 18 1.17 -0.99 -3.35
CA LEU A 18 1.63 -1.52 -4.63
C LEU A 18 0.67 -2.58 -5.17
N LYS A 19 0.20 -3.47 -4.30
CA LYS A 19 -0.71 -4.53 -4.73
C LYS A 19 -2.05 -3.95 -5.17
N THR A 20 -2.55 -2.97 -4.44
CA THR A 20 -3.83 -2.35 -4.78
C THR A 20 -3.75 -1.70 -6.15
N LEU A 21 -2.68 -0.95 -6.42
CA LEU A 21 -2.52 -0.31 -7.72
C LEU A 21 -2.27 -1.32 -8.83
N ALA A 22 -1.56 -2.41 -8.53
CA ALA A 22 -1.31 -3.43 -9.54
C ALA A 22 -2.60 -4.12 -9.96
N SER A 23 -3.54 -4.32 -9.03
CA SER A 23 -4.76 -5.05 -9.35
C SER A 23 -5.90 -4.15 -9.80
N GLN A 24 -5.98 -2.92 -9.29
CA GLN A 24 -7.10 -2.03 -9.61
C GLN A 24 -6.78 -0.98 -10.67
N GLY A 25 -5.49 -0.77 -10.94
CA GLY A 25 -5.08 0.26 -11.88
C GLY A 25 -4.95 1.62 -11.21
N ARG A 26 -5.01 2.67 -12.02
CA ARG A 26 -4.78 4.05 -11.59
C ARG A 26 -5.82 4.50 -10.58
N MET A 27 -5.37 5.05 -9.44
CA MET A 27 -6.26 5.50 -8.38
C MET A 27 -5.68 6.73 -7.68
N HIS A 28 -6.56 7.58 -7.14
CA HIS A 28 -6.10 8.66 -6.27
C HIS A 28 -6.00 8.12 -4.84
N GLY A 29 -5.33 8.89 -3.97
CA GLY A 29 -4.99 8.39 -2.63
C GLY A 29 -6.17 7.97 -1.78
N TYR A 30 -7.25 8.76 -1.80
CA TYR A 30 -8.42 8.43 -1.00
C TYR A 30 -9.04 7.11 -1.45
N ALA A 31 -9.07 6.87 -2.76
CA ALA A 31 -9.63 5.62 -3.28
C ALA A 31 -8.78 4.43 -2.87
N ILE A 32 -7.45 4.60 -2.81
CA ILE A 32 -6.56 3.54 -2.33
C ILE A 32 -6.92 3.16 -0.90
N THR A 33 -7.09 4.17 -0.04
CA THR A 33 -7.45 3.96 1.36
C THR A 33 -8.76 3.19 1.48
N LEU A 34 -9.77 3.64 0.76
CA LEU A 34 -11.09 2.99 0.82
C LEU A 34 -11.02 1.54 0.33
N ARG A 35 -10.26 1.31 -0.72
CA ARG A 35 -10.19 -0.04 -1.29
C ARG A 35 -9.52 -1.01 -0.33
N ILE A 36 -8.42 -0.59 0.29
CA ILE A 36 -7.74 -1.44 1.24
C ILE A 36 -8.63 -1.73 2.45
N GLU A 37 -9.36 -0.72 2.91
CA GLU A 37 -10.28 -0.93 4.02
C GLU A 37 -11.39 -1.91 3.64
N GLN A 38 -11.94 -1.79 2.43
CA GLN A 38 -12.98 -2.70 1.96
C GLN A 38 -12.48 -4.13 1.85
N ILE A 39 -11.34 -4.31 1.21
CA ILE A 39 -10.80 -5.65 0.99
C ILE A 39 -10.48 -6.34 2.31
N SER A 40 -9.96 -5.58 3.27
CA SER A 40 -9.58 -6.15 4.57
C SER A 40 -10.74 -6.20 5.55
N GLU A 41 -11.96 -5.87 5.10
CA GLU A 41 -13.15 -5.85 5.95
C GLU A 41 -12.92 -5.00 7.19
N SER A 42 -12.37 -3.83 6.97
CA SER A 42 -12.10 -2.79 7.97
C SER A 42 -11.03 -3.16 9.00
N VAL A 43 -10.31 -4.24 8.80
CA VAL A 43 -9.20 -4.58 9.68
C VAL A 43 -8.02 -3.63 9.47
N LEU A 44 -7.75 -3.29 8.20
CA LEU A 44 -6.66 -2.39 7.87
C LEU A 44 -7.23 -1.02 7.52
N ARG A 45 -6.85 -0.01 8.30
CA ARG A 45 -7.28 1.36 8.07
C ARG A 45 -6.05 2.22 7.94
N LEU A 46 -5.88 2.83 6.78
CA LEU A 46 -4.72 3.67 6.52
C LEU A 46 -5.07 5.11 6.81
N GLU A 47 -4.22 5.77 7.58
CA GLU A 47 -4.39 7.17 7.87
C GLU A 47 -3.70 7.99 6.79
N GLU A 48 -4.30 9.13 6.45
CA GLU A 48 -3.72 10.00 5.43
C GLU A 48 -2.33 10.47 5.81
N GLY A 49 -2.08 10.67 7.10
CA GLY A 49 -0.78 11.08 7.56
C GLY A 49 0.32 10.08 7.26
N SER A 50 -0.02 8.80 7.11
CA SER A 50 0.94 7.77 6.75
C SER A 50 0.94 7.52 5.24
N LEU A 51 -0.23 7.60 4.63
CA LEU A 51 -0.37 7.24 3.22
C LEU A 51 0.35 8.21 2.29
N TYR A 52 0.10 9.52 2.44
CA TYR A 52 0.63 10.46 1.46
C TYR A 52 2.16 10.57 1.47
N PRO A 53 2.83 10.55 2.63
CA PRO A 53 4.29 10.47 2.60
C PRO A 53 4.80 9.20 1.95
N ALA A 54 4.09 8.07 2.13
CA ALA A 54 4.49 6.83 1.48
C ALA A 54 4.33 6.90 -0.02
N LEU A 55 3.22 7.47 -0.51
CA LEU A 55 3.02 7.65 -1.94
C LEU A 55 4.10 8.53 -2.55
N HIS A 56 4.46 9.60 -1.84
CA HIS A 56 5.52 10.48 -2.30
C HIS A 56 6.86 9.75 -2.38
N ARG A 57 7.18 9.00 -1.33
CA ARG A 57 8.44 8.25 -1.27
C ARG A 57 8.51 7.20 -2.37
N MET A 58 7.42 6.48 -2.59
CA MET A 58 7.39 5.44 -3.62
C MET A 58 7.47 6.05 -5.03
N THR A 59 6.90 7.24 -5.22
CA THR A 59 7.01 7.95 -6.49
C THR A 59 8.46 8.37 -6.72
N GLN A 60 9.12 8.87 -5.67
CA GLN A 60 10.53 9.25 -5.75
C GLN A 60 11.41 8.04 -6.06
N ALA A 61 11.06 6.88 -5.53
CA ALA A 61 11.82 5.66 -5.77
C ALA A 61 11.60 5.09 -7.17
N GLY A 62 10.65 5.63 -7.92
CA GLY A 62 10.37 5.13 -9.26
C GLY A 62 9.40 3.97 -9.30
N TRP A 63 8.79 3.63 -8.17
CA TRP A 63 7.82 2.53 -8.11
C TRP A 63 6.43 2.96 -8.54
N LEU A 64 6.12 4.25 -8.40
CA LEU A 64 4.84 4.81 -8.80
C LEU A 64 5.05 5.98 -9.74
N ARG A 65 4.05 6.22 -10.58
CA ARG A 65 3.96 7.42 -11.39
C ARG A 65 2.76 8.19 -10.88
N SER A 66 2.88 9.51 -10.76
CA SER A 66 1.75 10.32 -10.33
C SER A 66 1.42 11.35 -11.39
N GLU A 67 0.13 11.72 -11.45
CA GLU A 67 -0.32 12.75 -12.36
C GLU A 67 -1.59 13.36 -11.80
N TRP A 68 -1.86 14.61 -12.20
CA TRP A 68 -3.08 15.27 -11.78
C TRP A 68 -4.23 14.85 -12.66
N GLY A 69 -5.41 14.76 -12.07
CA GLY A 69 -6.62 14.43 -12.79
C GLY A 69 -7.81 15.01 -12.08
N VAL A 70 -9.01 14.67 -12.55
CA VAL A 70 -10.26 15.13 -11.96
C VAL A 70 -11.01 13.92 -11.46
N SER A 71 -11.39 13.92 -10.18
CA SER A 71 -12.09 12.80 -9.57
C SER A 71 -13.56 12.81 -9.95
N GLU A 72 -14.27 11.75 -9.55
CA GLU A 72 -15.69 11.63 -9.82
C GLU A 72 -16.50 12.77 -9.18
N SER A 73 -16.00 13.31 -8.09
CA SER A 73 -16.66 14.44 -7.44
C SER A 73 -16.26 15.78 -8.06
N ASN A 74 -15.65 15.73 -9.24
CA ASN A 74 -15.24 16.92 -9.97
C ASN A 74 -14.19 17.73 -9.22
N ARG A 75 -13.34 17.07 -8.47
CA ARG A 75 -12.25 17.72 -7.75
C ARG A 75 -10.92 17.32 -8.34
N ARG A 76 -9.98 18.26 -8.31
CA ARG A 76 -8.64 17.98 -8.75
C ARG A 76 -8.00 17.02 -7.76
N ALA A 77 -7.40 15.94 -8.27
CA ALA A 77 -6.80 14.93 -7.43
C ALA A 77 -5.54 14.39 -8.10
N ARG A 78 -4.61 13.91 -7.26
CA ARG A 78 -3.40 13.30 -7.76
C ARG A 78 -3.65 11.81 -7.87
N TYR A 79 -3.39 11.27 -9.06
CA TYR A 79 -3.58 9.86 -9.34
C TYR A 79 -2.25 9.15 -9.40
N TYR A 80 -2.24 7.90 -9.00
CA TYR A 80 -1.04 7.08 -8.94
C TYR A 80 -1.22 5.82 -9.73
N SER A 81 -0.14 5.39 -10.40
CA SER A 81 -0.10 4.15 -11.16
C SER A 81 1.19 3.43 -10.81
N ILE A 82 1.16 2.10 -10.86
CA ILE A 82 2.37 1.34 -10.58
C ILE A 82 3.21 1.27 -11.84
N THR A 83 4.52 1.38 -11.69
CA THR A 83 5.46 1.28 -12.81
C THR A 83 6.01 -0.13 -12.91
N ALA A 84 6.81 -0.40 -13.96
CA ALA A 84 7.50 -1.68 -14.06
C ALA A 84 8.41 -1.91 -12.86
N GLY A 85 9.10 -0.84 -12.41
CA GLY A 85 9.92 -0.93 -11.21
C GLY A 85 9.10 -1.23 -9.97
N GLY A 86 7.90 -0.65 -9.90
CA GLY A 86 7.00 -0.93 -8.79
C GLY A 86 6.51 -2.38 -8.78
N ARG A 87 6.27 -2.94 -9.96
CA ARG A 87 5.84 -4.34 -10.04
C ARG A 87 6.96 -5.28 -9.59
N LYS A 88 8.19 -4.95 -9.92
CA LYS A 88 9.34 -5.73 -9.45
C LYS A 88 9.45 -5.64 -7.93
N GLN A 89 9.30 -4.44 -7.40
CA GLN A 89 9.36 -4.23 -5.96
C GLN A 89 8.22 -4.97 -5.25
N LEU A 90 7.03 -4.98 -5.86
CA LEU A 90 5.89 -5.71 -5.31
C LEU A 90 6.20 -7.20 -5.20
N ALA A 91 6.81 -7.77 -6.23
CA ALA A 91 7.15 -9.19 -6.21
C ALA A 91 8.11 -9.51 -5.08
N GLU A 92 9.13 -8.66 -4.89
CA GLU A 92 10.11 -8.87 -3.83
C GLU A 92 9.48 -8.77 -2.45
N GLU A 93 8.63 -7.76 -2.25
CA GLU A 93 8.00 -7.57 -0.95
C GLU A 93 6.96 -8.65 -0.66
N THR A 94 6.28 -9.12 -1.69
CA THR A 94 5.33 -10.22 -1.51
C THR A 94 6.05 -11.48 -1.05
N GLN A 95 7.21 -11.75 -1.62
CA GLN A 95 7.99 -12.91 -1.24
C GLN A 95 8.49 -12.80 0.20
N GLU A 96 9.00 -11.63 0.57
CA GLU A 96 9.46 -11.40 1.94
C GLU A 96 8.33 -11.56 2.94
N TRP A 97 7.17 -11.03 2.61
CA TRP A 97 5.99 -11.14 3.46
C TRP A 97 5.58 -12.60 3.63
N SER A 98 5.59 -13.35 2.52
CA SER A 98 5.23 -14.77 2.56
C SER A 98 6.18 -15.55 3.45
N GLN A 99 7.48 -15.27 3.37
CA GLN A 99 8.47 -15.93 4.22
C GLN A 99 8.24 -15.60 5.68
N LEU A 100 7.98 -14.33 5.98
CA LEU A 100 7.75 -13.90 7.35
C LEU A 100 6.51 -14.55 7.93
N THR A 101 5.39 -14.51 7.21
CA THR A 101 4.14 -15.06 7.73
C THR A 101 4.21 -16.57 7.88
N SER A 102 4.91 -17.26 6.98
CA SER A 102 5.10 -18.71 7.11
C SER A 102 5.93 -19.03 8.35
N ALA A 103 6.99 -18.25 8.58
CA ALA A 103 7.83 -18.49 9.75
C ALA A 103 7.04 -18.24 11.05
N VAL A 104 6.28 -17.15 11.08
CA VAL A 104 5.45 -16.84 12.25
C VAL A 104 4.42 -17.95 12.48
N ALA A 105 3.79 -18.42 11.41
CA ALA A 105 2.80 -19.49 11.52
C ALA A 105 3.40 -20.76 12.10
N ARG A 106 4.64 -21.09 11.71
CA ARG A 106 5.30 -22.27 12.27
C ARG A 106 5.53 -22.13 13.76
N VAL A 107 5.93 -20.95 14.20
CA VAL A 107 6.13 -20.71 15.63
C VAL A 107 4.80 -20.81 16.38
N LEU A 108 3.76 -20.20 15.81
CA LEU A 108 2.45 -20.21 16.47
C LEU A 108 1.81 -21.59 16.54
N SER A 109 2.29 -22.53 15.73
CA SER A 109 1.75 -23.88 15.74
C SER A 109 2.41 -24.78 16.78
N LEU A 110 3.35 -24.27 17.57
CA LEU A 110 3.95 -25.07 18.62
C LEU A 110 2.93 -25.46 19.67
N ALA A 111 3.00 -26.68 20.14
CA ALA A 111 2.07 -27.21 21.13
C ALA A 111 2.33 -26.65 22.52
#